data_29d145fd1ae85bfee7a47b478de24856
#
_entry.id   29d145fd1ae85bfee7a47b478de24856
#
_cell.length_a   1.000
_cell.length_b   1.000
_cell.length_c   1.000
_cell.angle_alpha   90.00
_cell.angle_beta   90.00
_cell.angle_gamma   90.00
#
_symmetry.space_group_name_H-M   'P 1'
#
loop_
_entity.id
_entity.type
_entity.pdbx_description
1 polymer ?
#
loop_
_entity_poly.entity_id
_entity_poly.type
_entity_poly.pdbx_seq_one_letter_code
_entity_poly.pdbx_strand_id
1 'polypeptide(L)'
;MGVSFHLSLRTLLALMSYCFAHATFGQAAQISEEQLLAVLPQADRFSTKQGEPPVYIGYASSAEDAEIVGYAFETTDFEPQEIGYSAPIEVLVGIDLEGELAGIEILFYRESYKSIRGDFLNSERFPNQFAGKSVADGFRVGRDIDGVSRATISSWAVSRGIRNSAREVASAYLGEAAIFANASVEDQALSLLAPLSWEGLIDDGLVKPWPVSLEDGSQIELTVAFMGNEKLGEMLVGSEDYSRAEREASNRVSAGTLLLIGIAGNASSPFRQENLALQQNEWTYQVERRRFVYVGSAEEGKSRNKMRFAGAIVLPPEVDIAQPFTLFYNTGIEVDSIDQLEQVVYQVPPIALALAQGRQVPAEISA
;
A
#
# COMPACT_ATOMS: atom_id res chain seq x y z
N MET A 1 -2.01 60.87 -49.11
CA MET A 1 -3.12 59.92 -49.12
C MET A 1 -3.14 59.18 -47.78
N GLY A 2 -3.93 59.66 -46.84
CA GLY A 2 -4.07 59.04 -45.53
C GLY A 2 -5.33 58.17 -45.54
N VAL A 3 -5.16 56.89 -45.21
CA VAL A 3 -6.27 55.99 -45.02
C VAL A 3 -6.55 55.89 -43.52
N SER A 4 -7.67 56.50 -43.09
CA SER A 4 -8.14 56.47 -41.72
C SER A 4 -8.99 55.19 -41.52
N PHE A 5 -8.47 54.25 -40.68
CA PHE A 5 -9.25 53.10 -40.26
C PHE A 5 -10.14 53.46 -39.07
N HIS A 6 -11.44 53.66 -39.31
CA HIS A 6 -12.42 53.75 -38.25
C HIS A 6 -12.85 52.33 -37.85
N LEU A 7 -12.30 51.80 -36.76
CA LEU A 7 -12.79 50.59 -36.11
C LEU A 7 -14.11 50.93 -35.38
N SER A 8 -15.22 50.32 -35.78
CA SER A 8 -16.52 50.68 -35.23
C SER A 8 -16.63 50.14 -33.79
N LEU A 9 -17.24 50.96 -32.90
CA LEU A 9 -17.52 50.66 -31.50
C LEU A 9 -18.26 49.31 -31.30
N ARG A 10 -18.93 48.81 -32.29
CA ARG A 10 -19.63 47.51 -32.25
C ARG A 10 -18.68 46.31 -32.33
N THR A 11 -17.53 46.41 -33.00
CA THR A 11 -16.50 45.36 -33.03
C THR A 11 -15.72 45.29 -31.72
N LEU A 12 -15.54 46.40 -31.01
CA LEU A 12 -14.90 46.42 -29.69
C LEU A 12 -15.77 45.76 -28.61
N LEU A 13 -17.09 45.99 -28.64
CA LEU A 13 -18.05 45.33 -27.73
C LEU A 13 -18.18 43.82 -27.96
N ALA A 14 -18.09 43.37 -29.22
CA ALA A 14 -18.12 41.94 -29.52
C ALA A 14 -16.84 41.21 -29.07
N LEU A 15 -15.66 41.83 -29.13
CA LEU A 15 -14.41 41.29 -28.61
C LEU A 15 -14.37 41.23 -27.07
N MET A 16 -14.94 42.24 -26.38
CA MET A 16 -15.05 42.21 -24.92
C MET A 16 -16.04 41.16 -24.41
N SER A 17 -17.15 40.89 -25.14
CA SER A 17 -18.09 39.82 -24.80
C SER A 17 -17.50 38.42 -25.02
N TYR A 18 -16.57 38.22 -25.96
CA TYR A 18 -15.94 36.94 -26.20
C TYR A 18 -14.89 36.56 -25.18
N CYS A 19 -14.25 37.53 -24.53
CA CYS A 19 -13.28 37.27 -23.47
C CYS A 19 -13.91 36.95 -22.09
N PHE A 20 -15.18 37.24 -21.88
CA PHE A 20 -15.88 36.95 -20.60
C PHE A 20 -16.56 35.55 -20.56
N ALA A 21 -16.59 34.82 -21.65
CA ALA A 21 -17.32 33.54 -21.75
C ALA A 21 -16.49 32.28 -21.48
N HIS A 22 -15.21 32.41 -21.09
CA HIS A 22 -14.32 31.25 -20.91
C HIS A 22 -13.62 31.18 -19.54
N ALA A 23 -14.24 31.72 -18.50
CA ALA A 23 -13.75 31.55 -17.12
C ALA A 23 -14.84 30.93 -16.22
N THR A 24 -15.45 29.84 -16.67
CA THR A 24 -16.04 28.86 -15.74
C THR A 24 -14.99 27.81 -15.47
N PHE A 25 -13.90 28.20 -14.78
CA PHE A 25 -13.18 27.24 -13.95
C PHE A 25 -14.22 26.69 -12.97
N GLY A 26 -14.43 25.38 -12.98
CA GLY A 26 -15.24 24.75 -11.96
C GLY A 26 -14.69 25.21 -10.61
N GLN A 27 -15.48 25.93 -9.84
CA GLN A 27 -15.16 26.13 -8.42
C GLN A 27 -15.16 24.73 -7.83
N ALA A 28 -14.00 24.26 -7.35
CA ALA A 28 -13.93 23.16 -6.43
C ALA A 28 -14.98 23.43 -5.35
N ALA A 29 -15.83 22.45 -5.06
CA ALA A 29 -16.88 22.64 -4.07
C ALA A 29 -16.16 23.00 -2.75
N GLN A 30 -16.44 24.18 -2.23
CA GLN A 30 -15.82 24.65 -0.99
C GLN A 30 -16.34 23.75 0.14
N ILE A 31 -15.41 23.13 0.91
CA ILE A 31 -15.76 22.32 2.06
C ILE A 31 -16.56 23.16 3.06
N SER A 32 -17.72 22.67 3.47
CA SER A 32 -18.57 23.36 4.43
C SER A 32 -18.07 23.18 5.86
N GLU A 33 -18.42 24.11 6.74
CA GLU A 33 -18.09 23.98 8.16
C GLU A 33 -18.72 22.73 8.79
N GLU A 34 -19.91 22.32 8.34
CA GLU A 34 -20.58 21.10 8.78
C GLU A 34 -19.74 19.85 8.44
N GLN A 35 -19.14 19.78 7.26
CA GLN A 35 -18.27 18.68 6.85
C GLN A 35 -16.96 18.69 7.67
N LEU A 36 -16.38 19.85 7.93
CA LEU A 36 -15.20 19.95 8.78
C LEU A 36 -15.48 19.48 10.21
N LEU A 37 -16.62 19.88 10.77
CA LEU A 37 -17.07 19.41 12.10
C LEU A 37 -17.37 17.90 12.11
N ALA A 38 -17.85 17.34 11.02
CA ALA A 38 -18.12 15.90 10.93
C ALA A 38 -16.84 15.06 11.03
N VAL A 39 -15.70 15.56 10.50
CA VAL A 39 -14.42 14.85 10.53
C VAL A 39 -13.52 15.24 11.70
N LEU A 40 -13.72 16.40 12.32
CA LEU A 40 -12.97 16.87 13.49
C LEU A 40 -13.94 17.48 14.54
N PRO A 41 -14.76 16.64 15.20
CA PRO A 41 -15.86 17.09 16.05
C PRO A 41 -15.43 17.81 17.34
N GLN A 42 -14.16 17.73 17.73
CA GLN A 42 -13.62 18.45 18.89
C GLN A 42 -13.29 19.92 18.58
N ALA A 43 -13.37 20.36 17.32
CA ALA A 43 -13.16 21.76 16.95
C ALA A 43 -14.46 22.55 17.03
N ASP A 44 -14.37 23.80 17.49
CA ASP A 44 -15.48 24.78 17.45
C ASP A 44 -15.36 25.75 16.25
N ARG A 45 -14.18 25.85 15.67
CA ARG A 45 -13.88 26.78 14.57
C ARG A 45 -12.74 26.24 13.70
N PHE A 46 -12.74 26.59 12.43
CA PHE A 46 -11.68 26.25 11.48
C PHE A 46 -11.04 27.49 10.84
N SER A 47 -9.76 27.36 10.48
CA SER A 47 -9.10 28.33 9.59
C SER A 47 -9.61 28.17 8.16
N THR A 48 -9.25 29.11 7.27
CA THR A 48 -9.22 28.83 5.85
C THR A 48 -8.11 27.81 5.55
N LYS A 49 -8.24 27.09 4.44
CA LYS A 49 -7.23 26.12 3.98
C LYS A 49 -5.89 26.81 3.78
N GLN A 50 -4.82 26.34 4.42
CA GLN A 50 -3.50 26.97 4.44
C GLN A 50 -2.37 25.99 4.77
N GLY A 51 -1.13 26.44 4.56
CA GLY A 51 0.08 25.68 4.91
C GLY A 51 0.56 24.74 3.80
N GLU A 52 1.60 23.98 4.10
CA GLU A 52 2.22 22.99 3.22
C GLU A 52 2.58 21.74 4.03
N PRO A 53 1.88 20.62 3.83
CA PRO A 53 0.70 20.45 2.96
C PRO A 53 -0.52 21.27 3.41
N PRO A 54 -1.49 21.55 2.50
CA PRO A 54 -2.63 22.41 2.82
C PRO A 54 -3.62 21.73 3.77
N VAL A 55 -3.96 22.42 4.88
CA VAL A 55 -4.88 21.93 5.91
C VAL A 55 -5.85 23.01 6.38
N TYR A 56 -6.98 22.61 6.94
CA TYR A 56 -7.85 23.41 7.79
C TYR A 56 -7.45 23.19 9.25
N ILE A 57 -7.07 24.23 9.97
CA ILE A 57 -6.69 24.13 11.39
C ILE A 57 -7.96 24.21 12.23
N GLY A 58 -8.21 23.19 13.05
CA GLY A 58 -9.31 23.15 14.01
C GLY A 58 -8.89 23.77 15.36
N TYR A 59 -9.75 24.58 15.95
CA TYR A 59 -9.54 25.28 17.22
C TYR A 59 -10.61 24.90 18.25
N ALA A 60 -10.21 24.78 19.51
CA ALA A 60 -11.07 24.40 20.64
C ALA A 60 -12.18 25.39 20.98
N SER A 61 -12.12 26.62 20.48
CA SER A 61 -13.13 27.65 20.71
C SER A 61 -13.12 28.71 19.62
N SER A 62 -14.11 29.60 19.63
CA SER A 62 -14.19 30.74 18.72
C SER A 62 -13.27 31.91 19.12
N ALA A 63 -12.55 31.84 20.24
CA ALA A 63 -11.62 32.88 20.68
C ALA A 63 -10.42 33.02 19.72
N GLU A 64 -9.82 34.22 19.67
CA GLU A 64 -8.71 34.51 18.77
C GLU A 64 -7.43 33.74 19.14
N ASP A 65 -7.25 33.47 20.44
CA ASP A 65 -6.14 32.72 21.07
C ASP A 65 -6.49 31.28 21.43
N ALA A 66 -7.51 30.70 20.76
CA ALA A 66 -7.94 29.34 21.01
C ALA A 66 -6.84 28.32 20.65
N GLU A 67 -6.73 27.28 21.48
CA GLU A 67 -5.82 26.16 21.25
C GLU A 67 -6.21 25.37 20.00
N ILE A 68 -5.20 24.89 19.27
CA ILE A 68 -5.39 23.97 18.16
C ILE A 68 -5.78 22.61 18.73
N VAL A 69 -6.76 21.94 18.11
CA VAL A 69 -7.22 20.59 18.51
C VAL A 69 -6.97 19.55 17.43
N GLY A 70 -6.56 19.97 16.23
CA GLY A 70 -6.27 19.06 15.15
C GLY A 70 -6.32 19.71 13.77
N TYR A 71 -6.26 18.88 12.74
CA TYR A 71 -6.19 19.29 11.34
C TYR A 71 -7.18 18.51 10.49
N ALA A 72 -7.84 19.20 9.54
CA ALA A 72 -8.62 18.54 8.51
C ALA A 72 -8.03 18.84 7.13
N PHE A 73 -8.10 17.88 6.18
CA PHE A 73 -7.49 17.99 4.86
C PHE A 73 -8.17 17.06 3.84
N GLU A 74 -7.99 17.37 2.57
CA GLU A 74 -8.54 16.59 1.45
C GLU A 74 -7.46 15.71 0.85
N THR A 75 -7.73 14.42 0.63
CA THR A 75 -6.74 13.47 0.07
C THR A 75 -6.28 13.82 -1.33
N THR A 76 -7.07 14.59 -2.09
CA THR A 76 -6.74 15.06 -3.44
C THR A 76 -5.72 16.18 -3.49
N ASP A 77 -5.37 16.79 -2.36
CA ASP A 77 -4.29 17.77 -2.28
C ASP A 77 -2.89 17.12 -2.29
N PHE A 78 -2.82 15.79 -2.20
CA PHE A 78 -1.59 15.02 -2.08
C PHE A 78 -1.34 14.17 -3.33
N GLU A 79 -0.11 14.16 -3.82
CA GLU A 79 0.30 13.35 -4.96
C GLU A 79 1.11 12.10 -4.52
N PRO A 80 0.95 10.95 -5.19
CA PRO A 80 0.01 10.69 -6.28
C PRO A 80 -1.43 10.50 -5.78
N GLN A 81 -2.40 11.06 -6.51
CA GLN A 81 -3.80 10.85 -6.18
C GLN A 81 -4.23 9.39 -6.36
N GLU A 82 -4.94 8.86 -5.40
CA GLU A 82 -5.43 7.48 -5.46
C GLU A 82 -6.64 7.35 -6.39
N ILE A 83 -6.51 6.48 -7.37
CA ILE A 83 -7.56 6.23 -8.34
C ILE A 83 -8.41 5.04 -7.89
N GLY A 84 -9.70 5.28 -7.73
CA GLY A 84 -10.68 4.23 -7.53
C GLY A 84 -11.00 3.46 -8.81
N TYR A 85 -12.25 3.01 -8.96
CA TYR A 85 -12.65 2.24 -10.15
C TYR A 85 -12.42 2.99 -11.47
N SER A 86 -12.75 4.28 -11.55
CA SER A 86 -12.66 5.06 -12.81
C SER A 86 -12.36 6.55 -12.62
N ALA A 87 -12.04 7.01 -11.41
CA ALA A 87 -11.70 8.40 -11.10
C ALA A 87 -10.92 8.48 -9.80
N PRO A 88 -10.21 9.60 -9.54
CA PRO A 88 -9.68 9.90 -8.22
C PRO A 88 -10.77 9.84 -7.16
N ILE A 89 -10.41 9.40 -5.96
CA ILE A 89 -11.31 9.40 -4.80
C ILE A 89 -10.92 10.58 -3.92
N GLU A 90 -11.91 11.38 -3.59
CA GLU A 90 -11.77 12.55 -2.75
C GLU A 90 -12.34 12.26 -1.36
N VAL A 91 -11.51 12.36 -0.34
CA VAL A 91 -11.88 12.11 1.06
C VAL A 91 -11.43 13.29 1.90
N LEU A 92 -12.33 13.81 2.71
CA LEU A 92 -12.02 14.75 3.79
C LEU A 92 -11.65 13.92 5.02
N VAL A 93 -10.51 14.24 5.63
CA VAL A 93 -9.94 13.50 6.78
C VAL A 93 -9.66 14.49 7.89
N GLY A 94 -10.03 14.15 9.13
CA GLY A 94 -9.65 14.87 10.34
C GLY A 94 -8.70 14.04 11.19
N ILE A 95 -7.62 14.67 11.68
CA ILE A 95 -6.68 14.09 12.66
C ILE A 95 -6.57 15.00 13.87
N ASP A 96 -6.43 14.41 15.05
CA ASP A 96 -6.13 15.14 16.30
C ASP A 96 -4.63 15.38 16.48
N LEU A 97 -4.25 15.97 17.62
CA LEU A 97 -2.85 16.27 17.94
C LEU A 97 -2.05 15.03 18.38
N GLU A 98 -2.73 13.97 18.74
CA GLU A 98 -2.16 12.67 19.08
C GLU A 98 -1.87 11.81 17.85
N GLY A 99 -2.30 12.26 16.66
CA GLY A 99 -2.15 11.54 15.41
C GLY A 99 -3.18 10.42 15.23
N GLU A 100 -4.34 10.52 15.87
CA GLU A 100 -5.47 9.63 15.64
C GLU A 100 -6.46 10.28 14.66
N LEU A 101 -7.07 9.47 13.79
CA LEU A 101 -8.12 9.92 12.90
C LEU A 101 -9.38 10.20 13.72
N ALA A 102 -9.83 11.45 13.74
CA ALA A 102 -11.07 11.83 14.42
C ALA A 102 -12.31 11.47 13.58
N GLY A 103 -12.17 11.47 12.24
CA GLY A 103 -13.22 11.06 11.32
C GLY A 103 -12.83 11.21 9.86
N ILE A 104 -13.65 10.66 8.98
CA ILE A 104 -13.53 10.84 7.53
C ILE A 104 -14.88 11.08 6.87
N GLU A 105 -14.91 11.76 5.73
CA GLU A 105 -16.06 11.88 4.83
C GLU A 105 -15.61 11.67 3.39
N ILE A 106 -16.24 10.74 2.63
CA ILE A 106 -15.93 10.52 1.23
C ILE A 106 -16.73 11.54 0.40
N LEU A 107 -16.04 12.55 -0.12
CA LEU A 107 -16.64 13.66 -0.86
C LEU A 107 -17.01 13.25 -2.29
N PHE A 108 -16.12 12.52 -2.95
CA PHE A 108 -16.33 12.09 -4.33
C PHE A 108 -15.71 10.72 -4.62
N TYR A 109 -16.45 9.90 -5.38
CA TYR A 109 -15.95 8.69 -6.01
C TYR A 109 -16.82 8.31 -7.21
N ARG A 110 -16.27 7.54 -8.13
CA ARG A 110 -16.98 7.04 -9.30
C ARG A 110 -16.95 5.53 -9.37
N GLU A 111 -18.13 4.91 -9.24
CA GLU A 111 -18.35 3.48 -9.32
C GLU A 111 -19.53 3.15 -10.23
N SER A 112 -19.42 2.09 -11.04
CA SER A 112 -20.48 1.66 -11.96
C SER A 112 -21.77 1.29 -11.23
N TYR A 113 -21.68 0.78 -10.01
CA TYR A 113 -22.84 0.38 -9.20
C TYR A 113 -23.48 1.52 -8.39
N LYS A 114 -22.87 2.72 -8.37
CA LYS A 114 -23.42 3.87 -7.62
C LYS A 114 -24.85 4.23 -8.08
N SER A 115 -25.14 4.10 -9.38
CA SER A 115 -26.49 4.35 -9.95
C SER A 115 -27.55 3.37 -9.47
N ILE A 116 -27.18 2.17 -9.06
CA ILE A 116 -28.10 1.09 -8.63
C ILE A 116 -28.16 0.99 -7.10
N ARG A 117 -27.05 1.14 -6.41
CA ARG A 117 -26.91 0.95 -4.96
C ARG A 117 -26.90 2.25 -4.17
N GLY A 118 -26.95 3.41 -4.82
CA GLY A 118 -26.80 4.70 -4.15
C GLY A 118 -25.36 4.93 -3.68
N ASP A 119 -25.21 5.77 -2.66
CA ASP A 119 -23.92 6.17 -2.11
C ASP A 119 -23.40 5.15 -1.08
N PHE A 120 -23.07 3.96 -1.55
CA PHE A 120 -22.76 2.79 -0.71
C PHE A 120 -21.38 2.85 -0.04
N LEU A 121 -20.42 3.64 -0.54
CA LEU A 121 -19.14 3.85 0.15
C LEU A 121 -19.30 4.77 1.36
N ASN A 122 -20.23 5.73 1.32
CA ASN A 122 -20.56 6.59 2.45
C ASN A 122 -21.53 5.95 3.45
N SER A 123 -21.85 4.64 3.31
CA SER A 123 -22.59 3.96 4.37
C SER A 123 -21.79 4.04 5.68
N GLU A 124 -22.46 4.33 6.80
CA GLU A 124 -21.86 4.55 8.13
C GLU A 124 -20.85 3.47 8.55
N ARG A 125 -21.05 2.24 8.05
CA ARG A 125 -20.18 1.12 8.38
C ARG A 125 -18.78 1.27 7.80
N PHE A 126 -18.61 1.84 6.60
CA PHE A 126 -17.28 1.93 5.97
C PHE A 126 -16.49 3.13 6.46
N PRO A 127 -16.98 4.38 6.44
CA PRO A 127 -16.26 5.54 6.99
C PRO A 127 -15.94 5.42 8.48
N ASN A 128 -16.85 4.89 9.28
CA ASN A 128 -16.68 4.80 10.72
C ASN A 128 -15.55 3.86 11.18
N GLN A 129 -15.02 3.02 10.29
CA GLN A 129 -13.89 2.15 10.61
C GLN A 129 -12.58 2.91 10.75
N PHE A 130 -12.50 4.13 10.23
CA PHE A 130 -11.28 4.93 10.25
C PHE A 130 -11.15 5.77 11.53
N ALA A 131 -12.24 6.16 12.16
CA ALA A 131 -12.21 6.92 13.41
C ALA A 131 -11.51 6.13 14.54
N GLY A 132 -10.63 6.80 15.29
CA GLY A 132 -9.83 6.21 16.37
C GLY A 132 -8.63 5.39 15.88
N LYS A 133 -8.36 5.34 14.57
CA LYS A 133 -7.12 4.73 14.05
C LYS A 133 -5.97 5.71 14.09
N SER A 134 -4.79 5.20 14.48
CA SER A 134 -3.55 5.97 14.41
C SER A 134 -3.10 6.18 12.96
N VAL A 135 -2.50 7.33 12.65
CA VAL A 135 -1.84 7.59 11.36
C VAL A 135 -0.73 6.56 11.07
N ALA A 136 -0.21 5.89 12.10
CA ALA A 136 0.76 4.81 11.99
C ALA A 136 0.13 3.47 11.53
N ASP A 137 -1.19 3.28 11.65
CA ASP A 137 -1.87 2.04 11.30
C ASP A 137 -1.75 1.70 9.80
N GLY A 138 -1.96 0.43 9.47
CA GLY A 138 -1.79 -0.08 8.10
C GLY A 138 -2.88 0.34 7.12
N PHE A 139 -4.11 0.60 7.60
CA PHE A 139 -5.32 0.86 6.81
C PHE A 139 -5.54 -0.16 5.69
N ARG A 140 -5.43 -1.46 6.03
CA ARG A 140 -5.46 -2.55 5.05
C ARG A 140 -6.85 -3.13 4.90
N VAL A 141 -7.39 -3.02 3.71
CA VAL A 141 -8.66 -3.67 3.37
C VAL A 141 -8.49 -5.19 3.44
N GLY A 142 -9.37 -5.83 4.18
CA GLY A 142 -9.35 -7.27 4.46
C GLY A 142 -8.53 -7.67 5.70
N ARG A 143 -7.97 -6.71 6.43
CA ARG A 143 -7.28 -6.93 7.71
C ARG A 143 -7.85 -6.03 8.82
N ASP A 144 -7.55 -4.75 8.77
CA ASP A 144 -7.96 -3.73 9.73
C ASP A 144 -9.05 -2.79 9.21
N ILE A 145 -9.38 -2.89 7.92
CA ILE A 145 -10.51 -2.23 7.27
C ILE A 145 -11.35 -3.29 6.51
N ASP A 146 -12.64 -3.35 6.78
CA ASP A 146 -13.56 -4.17 6.01
C ASP A 146 -13.87 -3.49 4.66
N GLY A 147 -13.52 -4.16 3.57
CA GLY A 147 -13.83 -3.66 2.24
C GLY A 147 -15.33 -3.74 1.90
N VAL A 148 -15.77 -2.87 1.00
CA VAL A 148 -17.15 -2.89 0.51
C VAL A 148 -17.26 -3.89 -0.65
N SER A 149 -18.16 -4.86 -0.53
CA SER A 149 -18.41 -5.85 -1.59
C SER A 149 -18.70 -5.20 -2.93
N ARG A 150 -18.01 -5.63 -3.98
CA ARG A 150 -18.08 -5.10 -5.35
C ARG A 150 -17.55 -3.66 -5.53
N ALA A 151 -16.84 -3.14 -4.54
CA ALA A 151 -16.11 -1.88 -4.61
C ALA A 151 -14.72 -2.02 -3.98
N THR A 152 -14.11 -3.19 -4.14
CA THR A 152 -12.80 -3.51 -3.53
C THR A 152 -11.72 -2.51 -3.98
N ILE A 153 -11.66 -2.18 -5.28
CA ILE A 153 -10.70 -1.21 -5.82
C ILE A 153 -10.87 0.15 -5.15
N SER A 154 -12.11 0.64 -5.04
CA SER A 154 -12.38 1.93 -4.40
C SER A 154 -12.16 1.91 -2.89
N SER A 155 -12.46 0.79 -2.20
CA SER A 155 -12.11 0.63 -0.78
C SER A 155 -10.61 0.70 -0.55
N TRP A 156 -9.79 0.06 -1.39
CA TRP A 156 -8.34 0.14 -1.35
C TRP A 156 -7.82 1.56 -1.63
N ALA A 157 -8.39 2.25 -2.62
CA ALA A 157 -7.98 3.60 -2.96
C ALA A 157 -8.29 4.60 -1.83
N VAL A 158 -9.48 4.51 -1.20
CA VAL A 158 -9.83 5.29 0.00
C VAL A 158 -8.80 5.06 1.11
N SER A 159 -8.55 3.79 1.44
CA SER A 159 -7.66 3.42 2.54
C SER A 159 -6.22 3.90 2.32
N ARG A 160 -5.68 3.74 1.10
CA ARG A 160 -4.33 4.23 0.76
C ARG A 160 -4.26 5.75 0.74
N GLY A 161 -5.25 6.41 0.16
CA GLY A 161 -5.31 7.88 0.12
C GLY A 161 -5.29 8.47 1.53
N ILE A 162 -6.13 7.97 2.44
CA ILE A 162 -6.15 8.38 3.84
C ILE A 162 -4.81 8.12 4.51
N ARG A 163 -4.27 6.89 4.40
CA ARG A 163 -2.99 6.54 5.01
C ARG A 163 -1.86 7.47 4.59
N ASN A 164 -1.71 7.70 3.28
CA ASN A 164 -0.60 8.48 2.74
C ASN A 164 -0.70 9.95 3.13
N SER A 165 -1.88 10.57 2.91
CA SER A 165 -2.10 11.97 3.25
C SER A 165 -2.05 12.24 4.76
N ALA A 166 -2.64 11.37 5.58
CA ALA A 166 -2.61 11.53 7.05
C ALA A 166 -1.17 11.46 7.60
N ARG A 167 -0.32 10.59 7.08
CA ARG A 167 1.10 10.52 7.45
C ARG A 167 1.87 11.77 7.06
N GLU A 168 1.62 12.31 5.88
CA GLU A 168 2.26 13.53 5.40
C GLU A 168 1.86 14.74 6.25
N VAL A 169 0.56 14.89 6.57
CA VAL A 169 0.07 15.94 7.47
C VAL A 169 0.65 15.77 8.87
N ALA A 170 0.62 14.56 9.43
CA ALA A 170 1.18 14.29 10.75
C ALA A 170 2.68 14.61 10.80
N SER A 171 3.46 14.23 9.76
CA SER A 171 4.88 14.57 9.66
C SER A 171 5.13 16.08 9.66
N ALA A 172 4.31 16.85 8.93
CA ALA A 172 4.49 18.29 8.77
C ALA A 172 4.06 19.09 10.01
N TYR A 173 2.97 18.67 10.68
CA TYR A 173 2.30 19.50 11.70
C TYR A 173 2.39 18.96 13.13
N LEU A 174 2.53 17.64 13.31
CA LEU A 174 2.64 17.02 14.64
C LEU A 174 4.11 16.73 15.02
N GLY A 175 4.99 16.71 14.02
CA GLY A 175 6.39 16.36 14.18
C GLY A 175 6.62 14.84 14.32
N GLU A 176 7.88 14.43 14.07
CA GLU A 176 8.24 13.00 14.09
C GLU A 176 7.94 12.32 15.44
N ALA A 177 8.05 13.05 16.55
CA ALA A 177 7.81 12.49 17.88
C ALA A 177 6.35 12.02 18.09
N ALA A 178 5.37 12.69 17.51
CA ALA A 178 3.96 12.27 17.61
C ALA A 178 3.67 11.04 16.74
N ILE A 179 4.32 10.94 15.57
CA ILE A 179 4.25 9.75 14.71
C ILE A 179 4.93 8.57 15.39
N PHE A 180 6.08 8.80 16.05
CA PHE A 180 6.88 7.76 16.70
C PHE A 180 6.43 7.41 18.12
N ALA A 181 5.71 8.28 18.84
CA ALA A 181 5.13 7.92 20.14
C ALA A 181 4.11 6.77 20.01
N ASN A 182 3.50 6.64 18.83
CA ASN A 182 2.63 5.54 18.41
C ASN A 182 3.24 4.75 17.23
N ALA A 183 4.58 4.80 17.03
CA ALA A 183 5.24 4.03 15.98
C ALA A 183 4.82 2.57 16.11
N SER A 184 4.09 2.10 15.11
CA SER A 184 3.64 0.71 15.07
C SER A 184 4.87 -0.20 15.14
N VAL A 185 4.71 -1.36 15.72
CA VAL A 185 5.71 -2.47 15.64
C VAL A 185 6.28 -2.59 14.22
N GLU A 186 5.46 -2.27 13.22
CA GLU A 186 5.78 -2.28 11.81
C GLU A 186 6.84 -1.23 11.42
N ASP A 187 6.69 0.02 11.90
CA ASP A 187 7.66 1.08 11.60
C ASP A 187 8.98 0.88 12.32
N GLN A 188 8.96 0.33 13.54
CA GLN A 188 10.17 -0.06 14.26
C GLN A 188 10.94 -1.16 13.50
N ALA A 189 10.25 -2.23 13.09
CA ALA A 189 10.89 -3.31 12.36
C ALA A 189 11.43 -2.86 11.00
N LEU A 190 10.69 -2.00 10.28
CA LEU A 190 11.14 -1.46 9.00
C LEU A 190 12.33 -0.52 9.14
N SER A 191 12.41 0.25 10.24
CA SER A 191 13.58 1.10 10.51
C SER A 191 14.88 0.29 10.64
N LEU A 192 14.79 -0.96 11.07
CA LEU A 192 15.92 -1.88 11.16
C LEU A 192 16.25 -2.54 9.81
N LEU A 193 15.24 -2.88 8.99
CA LEU A 193 15.42 -3.57 7.72
C LEU A 193 15.71 -2.63 6.54
N ALA A 194 15.12 -1.44 6.51
CA ALA A 194 15.25 -0.50 5.40
C ALA A 194 16.69 -0.05 5.10
N PRO A 195 17.58 0.15 6.09
CA PRO A 195 18.97 0.49 5.84
C PRO A 195 19.80 -0.65 5.22
N LEU A 196 19.38 -1.92 5.39
CA LEU A 196 20.14 -3.08 4.93
C LEU A 196 20.24 -3.12 3.40
N SER A 197 21.40 -3.48 2.89
CA SER A 197 21.59 -3.83 1.49
C SER A 197 20.93 -5.20 1.17
N TRP A 198 20.91 -5.60 -0.09
CA TRP A 198 20.44 -6.94 -0.46
C TRP A 198 21.27 -8.04 0.22
N GLU A 199 22.57 -7.86 0.27
CA GLU A 199 23.51 -8.75 0.96
C GLU A 199 23.23 -8.77 2.47
N GLY A 200 22.95 -7.60 3.07
CA GLY A 200 22.54 -7.52 4.48
C GLY A 200 21.24 -8.27 4.77
N LEU A 201 20.27 -8.24 3.85
CA LEU A 201 19.04 -9.02 3.98
C LEU A 201 19.29 -10.53 3.83
N ILE A 202 20.32 -10.93 3.08
CA ILE A 202 20.77 -12.34 3.00
C ILE A 202 21.42 -12.76 4.32
N ASP A 203 22.30 -11.94 4.89
CA ASP A 203 22.99 -12.21 6.15
C ASP A 203 21.99 -12.28 7.31
N ASP A 204 20.95 -11.45 7.29
CA ASP A 204 19.84 -11.45 8.27
C ASP A 204 18.85 -12.61 8.07
N GLY A 205 18.99 -13.37 6.99
CA GLY A 205 18.16 -14.54 6.67
C GLY A 205 16.77 -14.20 6.09
N LEU A 206 16.44 -12.92 5.85
CA LEU A 206 15.19 -12.53 5.21
C LEU A 206 15.16 -12.97 3.74
N VAL A 207 16.31 -12.88 3.08
CA VAL A 207 16.50 -13.32 1.71
C VAL A 207 17.40 -14.57 1.72
N LYS A 208 16.93 -15.65 1.10
CA LYS A 208 17.67 -16.91 1.02
C LYS A 208 17.98 -17.27 -0.44
N PRO A 209 19.23 -17.17 -0.89
CA PRO A 209 19.65 -17.67 -2.19
C PRO A 209 19.49 -19.19 -2.25
N TRP A 210 19.02 -19.68 -3.39
CA TRP A 210 18.82 -21.10 -3.65
C TRP A 210 19.26 -21.47 -5.08
N PRO A 211 20.54 -21.75 -5.30
CA PRO A 211 21.00 -22.24 -6.58
C PRO A 211 20.51 -23.68 -6.82
N VAL A 212 19.89 -23.91 -7.97
CA VAL A 212 19.35 -25.20 -8.41
C VAL A 212 20.15 -25.66 -9.61
N SER A 213 20.81 -26.81 -9.49
CA SER A 213 21.61 -27.42 -10.55
C SER A 213 20.73 -28.29 -11.47
N LEU A 214 20.88 -28.13 -12.79
CA LEU A 214 20.17 -28.92 -13.79
C LEU A 214 21.09 -30.05 -14.33
N GLU A 215 20.47 -31.03 -14.97
CA GLU A 215 21.18 -32.20 -15.53
C GLU A 215 22.31 -31.84 -16.52
N ASP A 216 22.14 -30.77 -17.28
CA ASP A 216 23.12 -30.29 -18.28
C ASP A 216 24.25 -29.45 -17.70
N GLY A 217 24.31 -29.33 -16.36
CA GLY A 217 25.30 -28.53 -15.65
C GLY A 217 24.99 -27.02 -15.61
N SER A 218 23.89 -26.57 -16.21
CA SER A 218 23.42 -25.19 -16.03
C SER A 218 22.72 -25.03 -14.69
N GLN A 219 22.52 -23.77 -14.25
CA GLN A 219 21.87 -23.44 -12.97
C GLN A 219 20.74 -22.48 -13.14
N ILE A 220 19.65 -22.71 -12.40
CA ILE A 220 18.62 -21.72 -12.10
C ILE A 220 19.00 -21.10 -10.74
N GLU A 221 19.15 -19.81 -10.70
CA GLU A 221 19.36 -19.09 -9.44
C GLU A 221 18.00 -18.69 -8.87
N LEU A 222 17.51 -19.47 -7.92
CA LEU A 222 16.30 -19.14 -7.17
C LEU A 222 16.67 -18.30 -5.95
N THR A 223 15.72 -17.49 -5.50
CA THR A 223 15.81 -16.71 -4.28
C THR A 223 14.48 -16.78 -3.56
N VAL A 224 14.51 -17.04 -2.26
CA VAL A 224 13.33 -17.10 -1.41
C VAL A 224 13.35 -15.91 -0.45
N ALA A 225 12.22 -15.21 -0.30
CA ALA A 225 12.07 -14.17 0.71
C ALA A 225 10.61 -14.07 1.19
N PHE A 226 10.43 -13.81 2.46
CA PHE A 226 9.11 -13.66 3.05
C PHE A 226 8.52 -12.28 2.75
N MET A 227 7.30 -12.23 2.21
CA MET A 227 6.55 -11.01 1.90
C MET A 227 5.19 -10.96 2.63
N GLY A 228 5.12 -11.53 3.82
CA GLY A 228 3.85 -11.62 4.58
C GLY A 228 3.36 -10.33 5.19
N ASN A 229 4.02 -9.22 4.93
CA ASN A 229 3.66 -7.88 5.33
C ASN A 229 3.78 -6.95 4.12
N GLU A 230 2.83 -6.00 3.94
CA GLU A 230 2.79 -5.10 2.79
C GLU A 230 4.07 -4.26 2.66
N LYS A 231 4.46 -3.55 3.72
CA LYS A 231 5.65 -2.69 3.70
C LYS A 231 6.94 -3.49 3.47
N LEU A 232 7.00 -4.72 4.01
CA LEU A 232 8.11 -5.63 3.75
C LEU A 232 8.15 -6.07 2.29
N GLY A 233 6.99 -6.42 1.72
CA GLY A 233 6.86 -6.76 0.31
C GLY A 233 7.20 -5.58 -0.61
N GLU A 234 6.68 -4.39 -0.32
CA GLU A 234 7.00 -3.16 -1.05
C GLU A 234 8.51 -2.83 -0.98
N MET A 235 9.13 -2.99 0.19
CA MET A 235 10.58 -2.82 0.35
C MET A 235 11.37 -3.80 -0.53
N LEU A 236 10.92 -5.05 -0.64
CA LEU A 236 11.62 -6.08 -1.41
C LEU A 236 11.44 -5.92 -2.93
N VAL A 237 10.22 -5.71 -3.42
CA VAL A 237 9.89 -5.77 -4.86
C VAL A 237 9.29 -4.50 -5.45
N GLY A 238 9.10 -3.45 -4.64
CA GLY A 238 8.42 -2.22 -5.04
C GLY A 238 6.90 -2.30 -4.83
N SER A 239 6.27 -1.13 -4.70
CA SER A 239 4.84 -1.04 -4.37
C SER A 239 3.93 -1.55 -5.49
N GLU A 240 4.27 -1.29 -6.75
CA GLU A 240 3.47 -1.71 -7.90
C GLU A 240 3.46 -3.23 -8.05
N ASP A 241 4.64 -3.86 -8.01
CA ASP A 241 4.80 -5.31 -8.17
C ASP A 241 4.18 -6.07 -6.98
N TYR A 242 4.36 -5.57 -5.75
CA TYR A 242 3.73 -6.16 -4.57
C TYR A 242 2.20 -6.08 -4.63
N SER A 243 1.64 -4.89 -4.91
CA SER A 243 0.19 -4.70 -5.01
C SER A 243 -0.44 -5.53 -6.13
N ARG A 244 0.29 -5.77 -7.24
CA ARG A 244 -0.14 -6.66 -8.32
C ARG A 244 -0.23 -8.10 -7.83
N ALA A 245 0.81 -8.60 -7.17
CA ALA A 245 0.86 -9.96 -6.63
C ALA A 245 -0.22 -10.20 -5.58
N GLU A 246 -0.45 -9.26 -4.68
CA GLU A 246 -1.48 -9.34 -3.64
C GLU A 246 -2.90 -9.39 -4.24
N ARG A 247 -3.19 -8.54 -5.23
CA ARG A 247 -4.48 -8.59 -5.94
C ARG A 247 -4.69 -9.90 -6.67
N GLU A 248 -3.65 -10.41 -7.35
CA GLU A 248 -3.73 -11.67 -8.07
C GLU A 248 -3.92 -12.85 -7.10
N ALA A 249 -3.23 -12.85 -5.97
CA ALA A 249 -3.39 -13.84 -4.91
C ALA A 249 -4.82 -13.84 -4.34
N SER A 250 -5.34 -12.67 -3.99
CA SER A 250 -6.70 -12.52 -3.45
C SER A 250 -7.80 -12.94 -4.43
N ASN A 251 -7.55 -12.80 -5.75
CA ASN A 251 -8.48 -13.25 -6.77
C ASN A 251 -8.48 -14.78 -6.96
N ARG A 252 -7.37 -15.46 -6.64
CA ARG A 252 -7.20 -16.89 -6.89
C ARG A 252 -7.46 -17.76 -5.66
N VAL A 253 -7.16 -17.25 -4.48
CA VAL A 253 -7.30 -17.96 -3.21
C VAL A 253 -7.84 -17.03 -2.13
N SER A 254 -8.64 -17.57 -1.21
CA SER A 254 -9.33 -16.79 -0.19
C SER A 254 -8.41 -16.26 0.92
N ALA A 255 -7.25 -16.89 1.14
CA ALA A 255 -6.28 -16.50 2.16
C ALA A 255 -4.91 -17.11 1.88
N GLY A 256 -3.86 -16.46 2.35
CA GLY A 256 -2.49 -16.95 2.31
C GLY A 256 -1.49 -15.80 2.43
N THR A 257 -0.28 -16.17 2.83
CA THR A 257 0.86 -15.26 2.98
C THR A 257 1.76 -15.39 1.77
N LEU A 258 2.28 -14.29 1.23
CA LEU A 258 3.15 -14.31 0.07
C LEU A 258 4.58 -14.68 0.45
N LEU A 259 5.13 -15.64 -0.27
CA LEU A 259 6.55 -16.04 -0.25
C LEU A 259 7.15 -15.78 -1.62
N LEU A 260 8.07 -14.83 -1.72
CA LEU A 260 8.76 -14.48 -2.98
C LEU A 260 9.58 -15.66 -3.48
N ILE A 261 9.50 -15.91 -4.78
CA ILE A 261 10.40 -16.78 -5.54
C ILE A 261 11.01 -15.93 -6.65
N GLY A 262 12.20 -15.41 -6.41
CA GLY A 262 12.98 -14.71 -7.42
C GLY A 262 13.67 -15.72 -8.33
N ILE A 263 13.74 -15.43 -9.63
CA ILE A 263 14.32 -16.29 -10.64
C ILE A 263 15.36 -15.52 -11.45
N ALA A 264 16.58 -16.05 -11.47
CA ALA A 264 17.72 -15.54 -12.23
C ALA A 264 18.51 -16.70 -12.87
N GLY A 265 19.69 -16.41 -13.38
CA GLY A 265 20.57 -17.39 -14.01
C GLY A 265 20.31 -17.58 -15.53
N ASN A 266 21.15 -18.42 -16.13
CA ASN A 266 21.15 -18.73 -17.56
C ASN A 266 20.91 -20.22 -17.79
N ALA A 267 19.88 -20.77 -17.15
CA ALA A 267 19.53 -22.17 -17.31
C ALA A 267 19.04 -22.48 -18.74
N SER A 268 19.40 -23.65 -19.24
CA SER A 268 18.91 -24.17 -20.52
C SER A 268 17.43 -24.48 -20.51
N SER A 269 16.88 -24.81 -19.33
CA SER A 269 15.46 -25.07 -19.12
C SER A 269 14.81 -23.93 -18.37
N PRO A 270 13.60 -23.49 -18.78
CA PRO A 270 12.88 -22.44 -18.08
C PRO A 270 12.42 -22.94 -16.71
N PHE A 271 12.35 -22.02 -15.75
CA PHE A 271 11.69 -22.24 -14.47
C PHE A 271 10.23 -22.68 -14.67
N ARG A 272 9.81 -23.69 -13.92
CA ARG A 272 8.44 -24.22 -13.92
C ARG A 272 7.89 -24.28 -12.50
N GLN A 273 6.81 -23.57 -12.26
CA GLN A 273 6.17 -23.52 -10.93
C GLN A 273 5.65 -24.87 -10.45
N GLU A 274 5.24 -25.74 -11.39
CA GLU A 274 4.79 -27.12 -11.09
C GLU A 274 5.88 -28.03 -10.54
N ASN A 275 7.14 -27.59 -10.63
CA ASN A 275 8.29 -28.30 -10.06
C ASN A 275 8.54 -27.92 -8.60
N LEU A 276 7.82 -26.92 -8.06
CA LEU A 276 7.95 -26.51 -6.67
C LEU A 276 7.08 -27.36 -5.74
N ALA A 277 7.68 -27.81 -4.66
CA ALA A 277 6.98 -28.42 -3.53
C ALA A 277 7.45 -27.79 -2.21
N LEU A 278 6.63 -27.90 -1.16
CA LEU A 278 6.92 -27.43 0.18
C LEU A 278 6.70 -28.58 1.15
N GLN A 279 7.59 -28.72 2.13
CA GLN A 279 7.43 -29.67 3.23
C GLN A 279 7.60 -28.97 4.56
N GLN A 280 6.72 -29.28 5.49
CA GLN A 280 6.86 -28.90 6.89
C GLN A 280 6.44 -30.08 7.76
N ASN A 281 7.33 -30.52 8.63
CA ASN A 281 7.18 -31.77 9.40
C ASN A 281 6.94 -32.96 8.46
N GLU A 282 5.89 -33.74 8.69
CA GLU A 282 5.50 -34.89 7.85
C GLU A 282 4.60 -34.53 6.67
N TRP A 283 4.18 -33.23 6.59
CA TRP A 283 3.27 -32.76 5.56
C TRP A 283 4.02 -32.20 4.35
N THR A 284 3.72 -32.75 3.16
CA THR A 284 4.29 -32.30 1.88
C THR A 284 3.18 -31.74 1.00
N TYR A 285 3.45 -30.61 0.37
CA TYR A 285 2.52 -29.89 -0.47
C TYR A 285 3.15 -29.55 -1.82
N GLN A 286 2.53 -30.05 -2.90
CA GLN A 286 2.88 -29.64 -4.27
C GLN A 286 2.27 -28.28 -4.56
N VAL A 287 3.07 -27.31 -4.98
CA VAL A 287 2.60 -25.95 -5.24
C VAL A 287 1.64 -25.93 -6.42
N GLU A 288 0.35 -25.71 -6.13
CA GLU A 288 -0.69 -25.65 -7.15
C GLU A 288 -0.57 -24.35 -7.97
N ARG A 289 -0.92 -24.42 -9.27
CA ARG A 289 -0.87 -23.29 -10.18
C ARG A 289 -1.67 -22.06 -9.68
N ARG A 290 -2.79 -22.27 -8.99
CA ARG A 290 -3.60 -21.18 -8.42
C ARG A 290 -2.90 -20.45 -7.27
N ARG A 291 -1.95 -21.12 -6.60
CA ARG A 291 -1.16 -20.54 -5.49
C ARG A 291 0.19 -20.01 -5.92
N PHE A 292 0.47 -19.95 -7.20
CA PHE A 292 1.64 -19.26 -7.72
C PHE A 292 1.19 -18.05 -8.55
N VAL A 293 1.56 -16.85 -8.12
CA VAL A 293 1.20 -15.59 -8.75
C VAL A 293 2.44 -14.89 -9.33
N TYR A 294 2.26 -14.14 -10.40
CA TYR A 294 3.33 -13.36 -10.98
C TYR A 294 3.49 -12.05 -10.18
N VAL A 295 4.71 -11.74 -9.77
CA VAL A 295 5.06 -10.50 -9.06
C VAL A 295 5.44 -9.42 -10.07
N GLY A 296 6.51 -9.64 -10.82
CA GLY A 296 7.01 -8.65 -11.79
C GLY A 296 8.42 -8.94 -12.26
N SER A 297 9.02 -7.95 -12.94
CA SER A 297 10.42 -7.97 -13.37
C SER A 297 11.39 -7.45 -12.30
N ALA A 298 10.90 -7.15 -11.10
CA ALA A 298 11.68 -6.63 -9.97
C ALA A 298 12.54 -5.39 -10.38
N GLU A 299 11.91 -4.44 -11.03
CA GLU A 299 12.55 -3.20 -11.48
C GLU A 299 12.70 -2.18 -10.35
N GLU A 300 11.98 -2.39 -9.25
CA GLU A 300 11.97 -1.56 -8.05
C GLU A 300 12.32 -2.37 -6.80
N GLY A 301 12.38 -1.68 -5.65
CA GLY A 301 12.67 -2.30 -4.36
C GLY A 301 14.12 -2.78 -4.22
N LYS A 302 14.39 -3.50 -3.14
CA LYS A 302 15.73 -4.05 -2.84
C LYS A 302 16.16 -5.15 -3.82
N SER A 303 15.19 -5.81 -4.47
CA SER A 303 15.44 -6.88 -5.45
C SER A 303 15.83 -6.37 -6.85
N ARG A 304 15.85 -5.06 -7.05
CA ARG A 304 16.20 -4.44 -8.33
C ARG A 304 17.54 -4.96 -8.86
N ASN A 305 17.54 -5.44 -10.10
CA ASN A 305 18.70 -6.06 -10.77
C ASN A 305 19.27 -7.33 -10.12
N LYS A 306 18.56 -7.92 -9.14
CA LYS A 306 19.00 -9.17 -8.47
C LYS A 306 18.34 -10.40 -9.06
N MET A 307 17.26 -10.25 -9.81
CA MET A 307 16.53 -11.34 -10.49
C MET A 307 15.99 -10.86 -11.85
N ARG A 308 15.70 -11.80 -12.74
CA ARG A 308 15.13 -11.49 -14.07
C ARG A 308 13.62 -11.32 -14.02
N PHE A 309 12.96 -12.12 -13.18
CA PHE A 309 11.56 -11.99 -12.85
C PHE A 309 11.29 -12.62 -11.48
N ALA A 310 10.15 -12.31 -10.94
CA ALA A 310 9.71 -12.82 -9.66
C ALA A 310 8.27 -13.36 -9.74
N GLY A 311 8.03 -14.45 -9.04
CA GLY A 311 6.73 -14.95 -8.67
C GLY A 311 6.60 -15.02 -7.16
N ALA A 312 5.42 -15.35 -6.66
CA ALA A 312 5.22 -15.65 -5.25
C ALA A 312 4.34 -16.88 -5.06
N ILE A 313 4.69 -17.68 -4.09
CA ILE A 313 3.81 -18.74 -3.57
C ILE A 313 2.86 -18.09 -2.56
N VAL A 314 1.56 -18.29 -2.72
CA VAL A 314 0.57 -18.01 -1.68
C VAL A 314 0.58 -19.23 -0.75
N LEU A 315 1.28 -19.12 0.37
CA LEU A 315 1.44 -20.22 1.32
C LEU A 315 0.07 -20.75 1.76
N PRO A 316 -0.11 -22.08 1.81
CA PRO A 316 -1.31 -22.68 2.38
C PRO A 316 -1.48 -22.31 3.85
N PRO A 317 -2.73 -22.22 4.37
CA PRO A 317 -2.98 -21.87 5.76
C PRO A 317 -2.45 -22.91 6.77
N GLU A 318 -2.15 -24.14 6.30
CA GLU A 318 -1.56 -25.20 7.10
C GLU A 318 -0.07 -24.96 7.41
N VAL A 319 0.59 -24.07 6.67
CA VAL A 319 2.00 -23.73 6.92
C VAL A 319 2.11 -22.80 8.13
N ASP A 320 2.78 -23.29 9.17
CA ASP A 320 3.17 -22.47 10.31
C ASP A 320 4.43 -21.67 9.96
N ILE A 321 4.25 -20.37 9.67
CA ILE A 321 5.35 -19.46 9.32
C ILE A 321 6.34 -19.22 10.48
N ALA A 322 6.00 -19.59 11.72
CA ALA A 322 6.89 -19.52 12.88
C ALA A 322 7.89 -20.68 12.94
N GLN A 323 7.64 -21.73 12.19
CA GLN A 323 8.50 -22.90 12.10
C GLN A 323 9.24 -22.95 10.76
N PRO A 324 10.42 -23.55 10.68
CA PRO A 324 11.10 -23.75 9.42
C PRO A 324 10.31 -24.66 8.48
N PHE A 325 10.44 -24.42 7.19
CA PHE A 325 9.90 -25.29 6.15
C PHE A 325 10.93 -25.45 5.02
N THR A 326 10.84 -26.55 4.29
CA THR A 326 11.73 -26.87 3.18
C THR A 326 11.00 -26.68 1.86
N LEU A 327 11.63 -25.97 0.93
CA LEU A 327 11.20 -25.89 -0.46
C LEU A 327 12.03 -26.86 -1.30
N PHE A 328 11.38 -27.55 -2.22
CA PHE A 328 11.99 -28.47 -3.18
C PHE A 328 11.72 -27.99 -4.59
N TYR A 329 12.69 -28.24 -5.47
CA TYR A 329 12.54 -28.01 -6.90
C TYR A 329 12.89 -29.32 -7.65
N ASN A 330 11.91 -29.85 -8.37
CA ASN A 330 12.11 -31.02 -9.21
C ASN A 330 12.75 -30.59 -10.55
N THR A 331 13.99 -30.96 -10.77
CA THR A 331 14.72 -30.63 -12.00
C THR A 331 14.35 -31.53 -13.18
N GLY A 332 13.50 -32.54 -12.98
CA GLY A 332 13.13 -33.55 -13.95
C GLY A 332 13.98 -34.82 -13.84
N ILE A 333 14.95 -34.84 -12.93
CA ILE A 333 15.74 -36.05 -12.61
C ILE A 333 14.83 -37.02 -11.85
N GLU A 334 14.79 -38.29 -12.29
CA GLU A 334 14.15 -39.34 -11.50
C GLU A 334 14.93 -39.54 -10.21
N VAL A 335 14.26 -39.39 -9.08
CA VAL A 335 14.82 -39.56 -7.74
C VAL A 335 14.03 -40.61 -6.97
N ASP A 336 14.70 -41.38 -6.14
CA ASP A 336 14.06 -42.43 -5.33
C ASP A 336 13.29 -41.83 -4.13
N SER A 337 13.66 -40.65 -3.70
CA SER A 337 13.00 -39.95 -2.60
C SER A 337 13.05 -38.42 -2.76
N ILE A 338 12.14 -37.70 -2.08
CA ILE A 338 12.06 -36.24 -2.10
C ILE A 338 13.36 -35.59 -1.56
N ASP A 339 14.06 -36.24 -0.66
CA ASP A 339 15.31 -35.73 -0.06
C ASP A 339 16.47 -35.63 -1.06
N GLN A 340 16.35 -36.24 -2.22
CA GLN A 340 17.33 -36.15 -3.30
C GLN A 340 17.06 -35.01 -4.28
N LEU A 341 15.91 -34.29 -4.11
CA LEU A 341 15.63 -33.12 -4.90
C LEU A 341 16.46 -31.92 -4.42
N GLU A 342 16.68 -30.99 -5.34
CA GLU A 342 17.25 -29.69 -4.98
C GLU A 342 16.33 -28.96 -3.97
N GLN A 343 16.91 -28.55 -2.83
CA GLN A 343 16.12 -28.08 -1.70
C GLN A 343 16.75 -26.91 -0.98
N VAL A 344 15.91 -26.12 -0.33
CA VAL A 344 16.32 -25.07 0.60
C VAL A 344 15.44 -25.03 1.84
N VAL A 345 16.06 -25.01 3.00
CA VAL A 345 15.34 -24.74 4.26
C VAL A 345 15.20 -23.25 4.44
N TYR A 346 13.98 -22.79 4.65
CA TYR A 346 13.68 -21.38 4.92
C TYR A 346 13.04 -21.24 6.29
N GLN A 347 13.56 -20.32 7.08
CA GLN A 347 13.02 -19.87 8.36
C GLN A 347 12.69 -18.40 8.23
N VAL A 348 11.44 -18.03 8.50
CA VAL A 348 11.07 -16.60 8.55
C VAL A 348 11.80 -15.95 9.72
N PRO A 349 12.60 -14.89 9.49
CA PRO A 349 13.32 -14.22 10.57
C PRO A 349 12.37 -13.64 11.62
N PRO A 350 12.78 -13.60 12.90
CA PRO A 350 11.94 -13.09 13.99
C PRO A 350 11.35 -11.70 13.74
N ILE A 351 12.13 -10.81 13.10
CA ILE A 351 11.68 -9.46 12.74
C ILE A 351 10.56 -9.47 11.69
N ALA A 352 10.68 -10.30 10.65
CA ALA A 352 9.67 -10.45 9.61
C ALA A 352 8.42 -11.16 10.14
N LEU A 353 8.61 -12.11 11.06
CA LEU A 353 7.52 -12.80 11.74
C LEU A 353 6.74 -11.85 12.67
N ALA A 354 7.44 -11.00 13.43
CA ALA A 354 6.82 -9.96 14.25
C ALA A 354 5.97 -9.00 13.41
N LEU A 355 6.50 -8.56 12.25
CA LEU A 355 5.74 -7.76 11.27
C LEU A 355 4.47 -8.45 10.79
N ALA A 356 4.57 -9.73 10.41
CA ALA A 356 3.42 -10.47 9.88
C ALA A 356 2.34 -10.71 10.93
N GLN A 357 2.72 -10.83 12.20
CA GLN A 357 1.83 -11.11 13.33
C GLN A 357 1.37 -9.86 14.09
N GLY A 358 1.88 -8.66 13.74
CA GLY A 358 1.60 -7.42 14.46
C GLY A 358 2.09 -7.46 15.92
N ARG A 359 3.19 -8.19 16.20
CA ARG A 359 3.78 -8.33 17.53
C ARG A 359 5.01 -7.44 17.68
N GLN A 360 5.34 -7.06 18.92
CA GLN A 360 6.56 -6.29 19.19
C GLN A 360 7.81 -7.03 18.70
N VAL A 361 8.74 -6.27 18.12
CA VAL A 361 10.04 -6.79 17.71
C VAL A 361 10.80 -7.24 18.99
N PRO A 362 11.34 -8.45 19.02
CA PRO A 362 12.13 -8.91 20.17
C PRO A 362 13.28 -7.95 20.48
N ALA A 363 13.47 -7.62 21.76
CA ALA A 363 14.49 -6.66 22.20
C ALA A 363 15.93 -7.04 21.78
N GLU A 364 16.19 -8.34 21.59
CA GLU A 364 17.47 -8.87 21.13
C GLU A 364 17.84 -8.47 19.69
N ILE A 365 16.87 -8.03 18.90
CA ILE A 365 17.07 -7.58 17.50
C ILE A 365 17.21 -6.05 17.44
N SER A 366 16.76 -5.34 18.47
CA SER A 366 16.80 -3.87 18.55
C SER A 366 18.11 -3.33 19.14
N ALA A 367 19.05 -4.17 19.56
CA ALA A 367 20.33 -3.83 20.15
C ALA A 367 21.48 -4.01 19.15
#